data_4eb3f51c7970a5a987f43c74ddc5d000
#
_entry.id   4eb3f51c7970a5a987f43c74ddc5d000
#
_cell.length_a   1.000
_cell.length_b   1.000
_cell.length_c   1.000
_cell.angle_alpha   90.00
_cell.angle_beta   90.00
_cell.angle_gamma   90.00
#
_symmetry.space_group_name_H-M   'P 1'
#
loop_
_entity.id
_entity.type
_entity.pdbx_description
1 polymer ?
#
loop_
_entity_poly.entity_id
_entity_poly.type
_entity_poly.pdbx_seq_one_letter_code
_entity_poly.pdbx_strand_id
1 'polypeptide(L)'
;ASNVLYFTAMEKKVVCCTEKDGELSFYGSLGTLEKRYREFFLRCHSGFLVNRRRIDGFIKSKMCLHLRGCELEIPVSKSRCREVETYVECSSEDVIVDNPEKELIISRV
;
A
#
# COMPACT_ATOMS: atom_id res chain seq x y z
N ALA A 1 -2.74 15.16 0.02
CA ALA A 1 -2.17 13.87 0.41
C ALA A 1 -3.22 12.78 0.47
N SER A 2 -4.45 13.11 0.82
CA SER A 2 -5.51 12.09 0.91
C SER A 2 -5.89 11.51 -0.44
N ASN A 3 -5.58 12.21 -1.53
CA ASN A 3 -5.87 11.74 -2.88
C ASN A 3 -4.80 10.79 -3.40
N VAL A 4 -3.63 10.77 -2.79
CA VAL A 4 -2.52 9.92 -3.22
C VAL A 4 -2.78 8.48 -2.79
N LEU A 5 -2.72 7.54 -3.72
CA LEU A 5 -2.89 6.14 -3.44
C LEU A 5 -1.55 5.48 -3.13
N TYR A 6 -0.59 5.62 -4.03
CA TYR A 6 0.73 5.02 -3.84
C TYR A 6 1.75 5.65 -4.77
N PHE A 7 3.01 5.38 -4.46
CA PHE A 7 4.13 5.71 -5.35
C PHE A 7 4.74 4.40 -5.84
N THR A 8 5.18 4.39 -7.08
CA THR A 8 5.90 3.23 -7.62
C THR A 8 7.12 3.72 -8.37
N ALA A 9 8.16 2.88 -8.39
CA ALA A 9 9.40 3.24 -9.09
C ALA A 9 9.34 2.72 -10.52
N MET A 10 9.72 3.57 -11.47
CA MET A 10 9.83 3.20 -12.87
C MET A 10 11.15 3.78 -13.41
N GLU A 11 12.12 2.93 -13.57
CA GLU A 11 13.46 3.31 -13.97
C GLU A 11 14.05 4.31 -12.98
N LYS A 12 14.34 5.53 -13.41
CA LYS A 12 14.92 6.56 -12.55
C LYS A 12 13.89 7.53 -12.01
N LYS A 13 12.60 7.24 -12.24
CA LYS A 13 11.54 8.12 -11.83
C LYS A 13 10.63 7.45 -10.81
N VAL A 14 9.95 8.29 -10.06
CA VAL A 14 8.89 7.84 -9.17
C VAL A 14 7.58 8.29 -9.77
N VAL A 15 6.61 7.39 -9.83
CA VAL A 15 5.27 7.71 -10.31
C VAL A 15 4.34 7.76 -9.12
N CYS A 16 3.66 8.89 -8.95
CA CYS A 16 2.66 9.08 -7.92
C CYS A 16 1.29 8.80 -8.52
N CYS A 17 0.61 7.80 -8.01
CA CYS A 17 -0.72 7.44 -8.49
C CYS A 17 -1.76 8.00 -7.56
N THR A 18 -2.70 8.75 -8.12
CA THR A 18 -3.76 9.37 -7.35
C THR A 18 -5.11 8.83 -7.77
N GLU A 19 -6.10 9.03 -6.92
CA GLU A 19 -7.45 8.55 -7.23
C GLU A 19 -8.14 9.41 -8.28
N LYS A 20 -7.97 10.71 -8.19
CA LYS A 20 -8.72 11.64 -9.04
C LYS A 20 -7.90 12.37 -10.07
N ASP A 21 -6.62 12.56 -9.81
CA ASP A 21 -5.77 13.39 -10.66
C ASP A 21 -4.83 12.61 -11.57
N GLY A 22 -5.00 11.29 -11.65
CA GLY A 22 -4.18 10.47 -12.50
C GLY A 22 -2.79 10.24 -11.94
N GLU A 23 -1.83 10.12 -12.83
CA GLU A 23 -0.45 9.83 -12.46
C GLU A 23 0.46 11.02 -12.69
N LEU A 24 1.35 11.27 -11.74
CA LEU A 24 2.36 12.30 -11.85
C LEU A 24 3.71 11.64 -11.67
N SER A 25 4.68 11.99 -12.48
CA SER A 25 6.02 11.40 -12.36
C SER A 25 7.06 12.47 -12.10
N PHE A 26 8.10 12.08 -11.37
CA PHE A 26 9.20 13.00 -11.06
C PHE A 26 10.46 12.18 -10.79
N TYR A 27 11.61 12.86 -10.86
CA TYR A 27 12.86 12.19 -10.55
C TYR A 27 13.02 12.07 -9.05
N GLY A 28 13.47 10.90 -8.61
CA GLY A 28 13.65 10.66 -7.19
C GLY A 28 13.72 9.17 -6.90
N SER A 29 13.65 8.82 -5.63
CA SER A 29 13.68 7.43 -5.24
C SER A 29 12.62 7.15 -4.17
N LEU A 30 12.12 5.92 -4.15
CA LEU A 30 11.16 5.52 -3.13
C LEU A 30 11.80 5.53 -1.74
N GLY A 31 13.08 5.19 -1.66
CA GLY A 31 13.76 5.20 -0.37
C GLY A 31 13.79 6.57 0.28
N THR A 32 14.00 7.61 -0.52
CA THR A 32 13.98 8.97 0.00
C THR A 32 12.60 9.35 0.51
N LEU A 33 11.57 9.01 -0.27
CA LEU A 33 10.20 9.30 0.13
C LEU A 33 9.80 8.50 1.37
N GLU A 34 10.23 7.25 1.44
CA GLU A 34 9.94 6.41 2.59
C GLU A 34 10.46 7.03 3.88
N LYS A 35 11.69 7.52 3.85
CA LYS A 35 12.30 8.13 5.03
C LYS A 35 11.63 9.44 5.40
N ARG A 36 11.30 10.24 4.39
CA ARG A 36 10.77 11.58 4.61
C ARG A 36 9.31 11.57 5.08
N TYR A 37 8.53 10.65 4.56
CA TYR A 37 7.10 10.59 4.82
C TYR A 37 6.67 9.28 5.47
N ARG A 38 7.53 8.74 6.31
CA ARG A 38 7.28 7.44 6.93
C ARG A 38 6.00 7.38 7.75
N GLU A 39 5.54 8.49 8.27
CA GLU A 39 4.30 8.52 9.04
C GLU A 39 3.07 8.33 8.16
N PHE A 40 3.18 8.67 6.89
CA PHE A 40 2.03 8.66 5.99
C PHE A 40 2.06 7.52 4.99
N PHE A 41 3.23 6.97 4.70
CA PHE A 41 3.38 5.94 3.69
C PHE A 41 4.13 4.73 4.23
N LEU A 42 3.71 3.56 3.75
CA LEU A 42 4.30 2.29 4.15
C LEU A 42 4.96 1.64 2.94
N ARG A 43 6.22 1.24 3.08
CA ARG A 43 6.93 0.53 2.02
C ARG A 43 6.55 -0.95 2.09
N CYS A 44 5.71 -1.41 1.19
CA CYS A 44 5.25 -2.80 1.21
C CYS A 44 5.98 -3.68 0.22
N HIS A 45 6.73 -3.07 -0.67
CA HIS A 45 7.45 -3.78 -1.73
C HIS A 45 8.58 -2.88 -2.19
N SER A 46 9.63 -3.46 -2.78
CA SER A 46 10.74 -2.63 -3.26
C SER A 46 10.30 -1.59 -4.29
N GLY A 47 9.22 -1.86 -5.00
CA GLY A 47 8.69 -0.97 -6.01
C GLY A 47 7.44 -0.19 -5.63
N PHE A 48 6.98 -0.30 -4.38
CA PHE A 48 5.72 0.35 -3.98
C PHE A 48 5.80 0.97 -2.60
N LEU A 49 5.26 2.17 -2.49
CA LEU A 49 5.14 2.91 -1.24
C LEU A 49 3.69 3.37 -1.16
N VAL A 50 2.90 2.81 -0.25
CA VAL A 50 1.47 3.02 -0.22
C VAL A 50 1.02 3.98 0.86
N ASN A 51 -0.08 4.67 0.59
CA ASN A 51 -0.68 5.59 1.54
C ASN A 51 -1.32 4.78 2.66
N ARG A 52 -0.83 4.94 3.88
CA ARG A 52 -1.31 4.19 5.03
C ARG A 52 -2.82 4.34 5.25
N ARG A 53 -3.35 5.52 5.00
CA ARG A 53 -4.77 5.80 5.21
C ARG A 53 -5.68 5.13 4.21
N ARG A 54 -5.11 4.67 3.09
CA ARG A 54 -5.90 4.01 2.06
C ARG A 54 -5.90 2.49 2.20
N ILE A 55 -5.03 1.94 3.05
CA ILE A 55 -4.98 0.49 3.24
C ILE A 55 -6.26 0.04 3.91
N ASP A 56 -6.99 -0.85 3.26
CA ASP A 56 -8.22 -1.40 3.85
C ASP A 56 -8.22 -2.92 3.92
N GLY A 57 -7.12 -3.56 3.55
CA GLY A 57 -7.02 -4.99 3.71
C GLY A 57 -5.68 -5.53 3.23
N PHE A 58 -5.25 -6.63 3.82
CA PHE A 58 -4.06 -7.37 3.41
C PHE A 58 -4.47 -8.80 3.14
N ILE A 59 -4.30 -9.25 1.90
CA ILE A 59 -4.66 -10.61 1.50
C ILE A 59 -3.38 -11.43 1.55
N LYS A 60 -3.14 -12.06 2.69
CA LYS A 60 -1.89 -12.74 2.95
C LYS A 60 -1.62 -13.89 1.98
N SER A 61 -2.66 -14.65 1.62
CA SER A 61 -2.49 -15.77 0.70
C SER A 61 -2.04 -15.33 -0.68
N LYS A 62 -2.34 -14.10 -1.06
CA LYS A 62 -1.94 -13.54 -2.35
C LYS A 62 -0.78 -12.57 -2.20
N MET A 63 -0.35 -12.28 -0.99
CA MET A 63 0.70 -11.32 -0.70
C MET A 63 0.44 -9.99 -1.39
N CYS A 64 -0.73 -9.43 -1.16
CA CYS A 64 -1.07 -8.14 -1.72
C CYS A 64 -1.95 -7.33 -0.78
N LEU A 65 -1.89 -6.00 -0.96
CA LEU A 65 -2.70 -5.05 -0.21
C LEU A 65 -3.81 -4.51 -1.09
N HIS A 66 -4.93 -4.25 -0.47
CA HIS A 66 -6.02 -3.54 -1.12
C HIS A 66 -6.11 -2.12 -0.57
N LEU A 67 -6.19 -1.14 -1.46
CA LEU A 67 -6.32 0.26 -1.09
C LEU A 67 -7.69 0.79 -1.51
N ARG A 68 -8.30 1.58 -0.65
CA ARG A 68 -9.57 2.21 -0.99
C ARG A 68 -9.38 3.16 -2.17
N GLY A 69 -10.25 3.03 -3.16
CA GLY A 69 -10.20 3.87 -4.35
C GLY A 69 -9.20 3.41 -5.39
N CYS A 70 -8.60 2.24 -5.20
CA CYS A 70 -7.60 1.70 -6.11
C CYS A 70 -8.04 0.31 -6.56
N GLU A 71 -8.05 0.08 -7.85
CA GLU A 71 -8.42 -1.22 -8.39
C GLU A 71 -7.24 -2.19 -8.42
N LEU A 72 -6.03 -1.66 -8.42
CA LEU A 72 -4.84 -2.49 -8.46
C LEU A 72 -4.56 -3.07 -7.08
N GLU A 73 -4.31 -4.38 -7.03
CA GLU A 73 -3.84 -5.01 -5.81
C GLU A 73 -2.34 -4.81 -5.73
N ILE A 74 -1.88 -4.20 -4.65
CA ILE A 74 -0.47 -3.82 -4.51
C ILE A 74 0.31 -4.98 -3.93
N PRO A 75 1.37 -5.45 -4.60
CA PRO A 75 2.13 -6.60 -4.09
C PRO A 75 2.89 -6.28 -2.80
N VAL A 76 3.04 -7.29 -1.96
CA VAL A 76 3.81 -7.19 -0.73
C VAL A 76 4.96 -8.18 -0.84
N SER A 77 6.19 -7.71 -0.65
CA SER A 77 7.35 -8.60 -0.71
C SER A 77 7.47 -9.40 0.58
N LYS A 78 8.14 -10.55 0.49
CA LYS A 78 8.34 -11.40 1.67
C LYS A 78 9.09 -10.65 2.76
N SER A 79 10.07 -9.84 2.38
CA SER A 79 10.88 -9.11 3.36
C SER A 79 10.08 -8.02 4.07
N ARG A 80 8.97 -7.58 3.48
CA ARG A 80 8.15 -6.52 4.07
C ARG A 80 6.86 -7.05 4.69
N CYS A 81 6.60 -8.33 4.52
CA CYS A 81 5.33 -8.92 4.96
C CYS A 81 5.07 -8.71 6.45
N ARG A 82 6.08 -8.93 7.28
CA ARG A 82 5.93 -8.79 8.72
C ARG A 82 5.60 -7.34 9.11
N GLU A 83 6.24 -6.40 8.45
CA GLU A 83 5.99 -4.98 8.72
C GLU A 83 4.56 -4.62 8.34
N VAL A 84 4.08 -5.12 7.21
CA VAL A 84 2.72 -4.89 6.76
C VAL A 84 1.72 -5.52 7.73
N GLU A 85 1.96 -6.76 8.13
CA GLU A 85 1.09 -7.44 9.09
C GLU A 85 0.99 -6.66 10.39
N THR A 86 2.13 -6.21 10.89
CA THR A 86 2.17 -5.47 12.14
C THR A 86 1.36 -4.18 12.03
N TYR A 87 1.50 -3.48 10.92
CA TYR A 87 0.75 -2.25 10.74
C TYR A 87 -0.75 -2.53 10.69
N VAL A 88 -1.16 -3.53 9.92
CA VAL A 88 -2.58 -3.86 9.77
C VAL A 88 -3.17 -4.33 11.09
N GLU A 89 -2.43 -5.13 11.86
CA GLU A 89 -2.92 -5.61 13.16
C GLU A 89 -3.08 -4.48 14.16
N CYS A 90 -2.22 -3.47 14.09
CA CYS A 90 -2.30 -2.33 15.00
C CYS A 90 -3.40 -1.36 14.62
N SER A 91 -3.93 -1.47 13.42
CA SER A 91 -5.00 -0.60 12.94
C SER A 91 -6.33 -1.25 13.26
N SER A 92 -7.19 -0.56 13.99
CA SER A 92 -8.50 -1.09 14.30
C SER A 92 -9.40 -1.19 13.07
N GLU A 93 -8.98 -0.58 11.98
CA GLU A 93 -9.81 -0.54 10.78
C GLU A 93 -9.39 -1.52 9.70
N ASP A 94 -8.19 -2.08 9.81
CA ASP A 94 -7.67 -2.98 8.79
C ASP A 94 -7.65 -4.42 9.28
N VAL A 95 -7.74 -5.35 8.34
CA VAL A 95 -7.82 -6.76 8.66
C VAL A 95 -6.89 -7.55 7.77
N ILE A 96 -6.26 -8.58 8.34
CA ILE A 96 -5.42 -9.50 7.58
C ILE A 96 -6.26 -10.68 7.15
N VAL A 97 -6.20 -11.01 5.86
CA VAL A 97 -6.93 -12.15 5.30
C VAL A 97 -5.93 -13.22 4.92
N ASP A 98 -6.04 -14.38 5.56
CA ASP A 98 -5.17 -15.51 5.25
C ASP A 98 -5.72 -16.35 4.09
N ASN A 99 -7.02 -16.33 3.93
CA ASN A 99 -7.72 -17.16 2.96
C ASN A 99 -8.65 -16.29 2.13
N PRO A 100 -8.52 -16.29 0.80
CA PRO A 100 -9.38 -15.44 -0.04
C PRO A 100 -10.87 -15.67 0.17
N GLU A 101 -11.25 -16.88 0.59
CA GLU A 101 -12.66 -17.17 0.83
C GLU A 101 -13.23 -16.42 2.01
N LYS A 102 -12.36 -15.89 2.88
CA LYS A 102 -12.79 -15.14 4.04
C LYS A 102 -12.81 -13.64 3.85
N GLU A 103 -12.46 -13.19 2.67
CA GLU A 103 -12.38 -11.76 2.42
C GLU A 103 -13.68 -11.03 2.68
N LEU A 104 -14.79 -11.67 2.37
CA LEU A 104 -16.10 -11.04 2.49
C LEU A 104 -16.49 -10.77 3.93
N ILE A 105 -15.97 -11.54 4.88
CA ILE A 105 -16.37 -11.37 6.26
C ILE A 105 -15.56 -10.32 7.01
N ILE A 106 -14.54 -9.82 6.40
CA ILE A 106 -13.70 -8.81 7.03
C ILE A 106 -13.83 -7.47 6.36
N SER A 107 -14.82 -7.33 5.52
CA SER A 107 -15.07 -6.07 4.87
C SER A 107 -15.31 -5.01 5.94
N ARG A 108 -14.56 -3.93 5.84
CA ARG A 108 -14.69 -2.85 6.80
C ARG A 108 -15.86 -1.98 6.42
N VAL A 109 -16.56 -1.63 7.40
CA VAL A 109 -17.78 -0.85 7.20
C VAL A 109 -17.52 0.62 7.47
#